data_dfb431727d1e54831d696ef0f87b847e
#
_entry.id   dfb431727d1e54831d696ef0f87b847e
#
_cell.length_a   1.000
_cell.length_b   1.000
_cell.length_c   1.000
_cell.angle_alpha   90.00
_cell.angle_beta   90.00
_cell.angle_gamma   90.00
#
_symmetry.space_group_name_H-M   'P 1'
#
loop_
_entity.id
_entity.type
_entity.pdbx_description
1 polymer ?
#
loop_
_entity_poly.entity_id
_entity_poly.type
_entity_poly.pdbx_seq_one_letter_code
_entity_poly.pdbx_strand_id
1 'polypeptide(L)'
;MGAVLDRNSRFFVGIQMRRLCIMEYDFAIIYFGLTRSVRMTYESHKQRVFDVMKAANLSYKTFMHTWKTKDGTQNIWEKVIPQKIDYEEYKLLSPDFYALDDEDEFLESVNMDNYFYKDVWATIGHSKSGEWLPKLISNYICMLESQKRGFHMVRDCVMKGDKFKFVMFIRPDITIHNDLPVAAITANPDMVHIPNHSHYEGINDQFTVLNYEQACIHGRRIDELAEFRKHNGRIVAEKYCKFIITKYGMKMNEIDLQYTITRP
;
A
#
# COMPACT_ATOMS: atom_id res chain seq x y z
N MET A 1 33.06 -69.39 13.57
CA MET A 1 32.61 -68.67 12.35
C MET A 1 31.98 -67.36 12.75
N GLY A 2 32.76 -66.28 12.67
CA GLY A 2 32.33 -64.95 13.08
C GLY A 2 31.80 -64.19 11.89
N ALA A 3 30.61 -63.59 12.02
CA ALA A 3 30.05 -62.68 11.03
C ALA A 3 30.54 -61.26 11.35
N VAL A 4 31.30 -60.67 10.42
CA VAL A 4 31.76 -59.29 10.44
C VAL A 4 30.60 -58.41 9.97
N LEU A 5 30.13 -57.53 10.83
CA LEU A 5 29.16 -56.49 10.52
C LEU A 5 29.88 -55.31 9.86
N ASP A 6 29.66 -55.11 8.58
CA ASP A 6 30.13 -53.94 7.82
C ASP A 6 29.30 -52.71 8.22
N ARG A 7 29.94 -51.74 8.90
CA ARG A 7 29.36 -50.43 9.29
C ARG A 7 29.80 -49.38 8.32
N ASN A 8 29.17 -49.25 7.15
CA ASN A 8 29.33 -48.04 6.33
C ASN A 8 28.26 -47.94 5.23
N SER A 9 26.99 -47.87 5.64
CA SER A 9 25.94 -47.36 4.77
C SER A 9 25.70 -45.87 5.08
N ARG A 10 26.38 -44.97 4.40
CA ARG A 10 26.06 -43.56 4.37
C ARG A 10 24.74 -43.38 3.60
N PHE A 11 23.65 -43.12 4.32
CA PHE A 11 22.45 -42.64 3.71
C PHE A 11 22.69 -41.21 3.17
N PHE A 12 22.94 -41.10 1.88
CA PHE A 12 22.80 -39.83 1.19
C PHE A 12 21.31 -39.49 1.09
N VAL A 13 20.82 -38.69 2.04
CA VAL A 13 19.52 -38.00 1.87
C VAL A 13 19.75 -36.95 0.77
N GLY A 14 19.37 -37.29 -0.44
CA GLY A 14 19.35 -36.36 -1.57
C GLY A 14 18.36 -35.24 -1.23
N ILE A 15 18.86 -34.11 -0.75
CA ILE A 15 18.10 -32.86 -0.69
C ILE A 15 17.83 -32.48 -2.14
N GLN A 16 16.67 -32.84 -2.63
CA GLN A 16 16.16 -32.37 -3.91
C GLN A 16 15.93 -30.87 -3.77
N MET A 17 16.94 -30.04 -4.07
CA MET A 17 16.77 -28.60 -4.21
C MET A 17 15.71 -28.39 -5.29
N ARG A 18 14.47 -28.11 -4.88
CA ARG A 18 13.47 -27.55 -5.79
C ARG A 18 14.11 -26.28 -6.34
N ARG A 19 14.44 -26.26 -7.64
CA ARG A 19 14.77 -25.02 -8.33
C ARG A 19 13.61 -24.06 -8.08
N LEU A 20 13.84 -23.06 -7.24
CA LEU A 20 12.94 -21.93 -7.12
C LEU A 20 12.86 -21.32 -8.52
N CYS A 21 11.72 -21.41 -9.15
CA CYS A 21 11.48 -20.80 -10.45
C CYS A 21 11.43 -19.29 -10.19
N ILE A 22 12.51 -18.58 -10.48
CA ILE A 22 12.56 -17.12 -10.38
C ILE A 22 11.59 -16.58 -11.44
N MET A 23 10.60 -15.84 -10.98
CA MET A 23 9.63 -15.17 -11.87
C MET A 23 9.93 -13.68 -11.90
N GLU A 24 9.91 -13.10 -13.09
CA GLU A 24 10.07 -11.65 -13.27
C GLU A 24 8.73 -11.07 -13.69
N TYR A 25 8.30 -10.04 -12.97
CA TYR A 25 7.06 -9.30 -13.21
C TYR A 25 7.37 -7.84 -13.50
N ASP A 26 6.57 -7.24 -14.38
CA ASP A 26 6.68 -5.81 -14.62
C ASP A 26 6.15 -5.03 -13.42
N PHE A 27 5.04 -5.48 -12.79
CA PHE A 27 4.43 -4.77 -11.67
C PHE A 27 4.10 -5.67 -10.47
N ALA A 28 4.32 -5.13 -9.26
CA ALA A 28 3.60 -5.52 -8.06
C ALA A 28 2.53 -4.45 -7.80
N ILE A 29 1.25 -4.82 -7.77
CA ILE A 29 0.13 -3.91 -7.51
C ILE A 29 -0.32 -4.12 -6.07
N ILE A 30 -0.16 -3.10 -5.23
CA ILE A 30 -0.51 -3.13 -3.81
C ILE A 30 -1.78 -2.31 -3.59
N TYR A 31 -2.86 -2.98 -3.28
CA TYR A 31 -4.08 -2.37 -2.75
C TYR A 31 -3.95 -2.20 -1.25
N PHE A 32 -4.23 -0.99 -0.73
CA PHE A 32 -4.08 -0.66 0.68
C PHE A 32 -5.26 0.16 1.20
N GLY A 33 -5.56 0.02 2.49
CA GLY A 33 -6.66 0.69 3.16
C GLY A 33 -7.93 -0.14 3.16
N LEU A 34 -9.10 0.52 3.29
CA LEU A 34 -10.38 -0.14 3.46
C LEU A 34 -11.02 -0.53 2.12
N THR A 35 -11.65 -1.71 2.07
CA THR A 35 -12.34 -2.24 0.88
C THR A 35 -13.80 -1.77 0.74
N ARG A 36 -14.18 -0.73 1.47
CA ARG A 36 -15.57 -0.25 1.64
C ARG A 36 -16.35 0.10 0.38
N SER A 37 -15.70 0.26 -0.77
CA SER A 37 -16.33 0.69 -2.04
C SER A 37 -15.86 -0.12 -3.24
N VAL A 38 -15.20 -1.25 -3.05
CA VAL A 38 -14.63 -2.05 -4.15
C VAL A 38 -15.70 -2.44 -5.15
N ARG A 39 -16.90 -2.78 -4.71
CA ARG A 39 -18.04 -3.10 -5.59
C ARG A 39 -18.38 -1.96 -6.55
N MET A 40 -18.19 -0.71 -6.14
CA MET A 40 -18.47 0.48 -6.95
C MET A 40 -17.29 0.85 -7.86
N THR A 41 -16.07 0.55 -7.45
CA THR A 41 -14.84 0.98 -8.14
C THR A 41 -14.23 -0.12 -9.03
N TYR A 42 -14.53 -1.39 -8.75
CA TYR A 42 -13.91 -2.55 -9.39
C TYR A 42 -13.87 -2.47 -10.91
N GLU A 43 -14.98 -2.11 -11.56
CA GLU A 43 -15.04 -2.09 -13.02
C GLU A 43 -14.04 -1.09 -13.61
N SER A 44 -13.82 0.05 -12.94
CA SER A 44 -12.82 1.03 -13.36
C SER A 44 -11.39 0.50 -13.21
N HIS A 45 -11.09 -0.22 -12.12
CA HIS A 45 -9.78 -0.86 -11.94
C HIS A 45 -9.55 -1.93 -13.01
N LYS A 46 -10.57 -2.74 -13.29
CA LYS A 46 -10.49 -3.77 -14.34
C LYS A 46 -10.18 -3.15 -15.70
N GLN A 47 -10.99 -2.19 -16.13
CA GLN A 47 -10.87 -1.60 -17.49
C GLN A 47 -9.62 -0.72 -17.63
N ARG A 48 -9.31 0.11 -16.62
CA ARG A 48 -8.30 1.16 -16.71
C ARG A 48 -6.91 0.77 -16.21
N VAL A 49 -6.81 -0.33 -15.43
CA VAL A 49 -5.53 -0.85 -14.95
C VAL A 49 -5.25 -2.23 -15.54
N PHE A 50 -6.08 -3.24 -15.25
CA PHE A 50 -5.76 -4.61 -15.61
C PHE A 50 -5.85 -4.86 -17.12
N ASP A 51 -6.91 -4.41 -17.79
CA ASP A 51 -7.07 -4.59 -19.23
C ASP A 51 -6.00 -3.77 -20.01
N VAL A 52 -5.61 -2.57 -19.52
CA VAL A 52 -4.53 -1.77 -20.09
C VAL A 52 -3.19 -2.48 -19.97
N MET A 53 -2.85 -3.03 -18.79
CA MET A 53 -1.62 -3.81 -18.59
C MET A 53 -1.59 -5.05 -19.50
N LYS A 54 -2.72 -5.75 -19.60
CA LYS A 54 -2.86 -6.91 -20.48
C LYS A 54 -2.67 -6.53 -21.94
N ALA A 55 -3.27 -5.43 -22.40
CA ALA A 55 -3.11 -4.92 -23.77
C ALA A 55 -1.66 -4.53 -24.08
N ALA A 56 -0.92 -4.03 -23.09
CA ALA A 56 0.50 -3.70 -23.18
C ALA A 56 1.42 -4.91 -22.97
N ASN A 57 0.89 -6.12 -22.80
CA ASN A 57 1.64 -7.35 -22.49
C ASN A 57 2.55 -7.23 -21.26
N LEU A 58 2.09 -6.51 -20.23
CA LEU A 58 2.80 -6.32 -18.97
C LEU A 58 2.33 -7.36 -17.93
N SER A 59 3.27 -8.02 -17.31
CA SER A 59 3.04 -9.02 -16.26
C SER A 59 2.92 -8.35 -14.89
N TYR A 60 2.02 -8.85 -14.05
CA TYR A 60 1.85 -8.32 -12.69
C TYR A 60 1.43 -9.38 -11.69
N LYS A 61 1.65 -9.07 -10.41
CA LYS A 61 1.03 -9.72 -9.25
C LYS A 61 0.30 -8.70 -8.40
N THR A 62 -0.78 -9.12 -7.78
CA THR A 62 -1.64 -8.27 -6.95
C THR A 62 -1.54 -8.66 -5.48
N PHE A 63 -1.42 -7.64 -4.65
CA PHE A 63 -1.31 -7.75 -3.20
C PHE A 63 -2.35 -6.85 -2.57
N MET A 64 -2.98 -7.29 -1.49
CA MET A 64 -3.94 -6.46 -0.79
C MET A 64 -3.79 -6.63 0.72
N HIS A 65 -3.67 -5.52 1.41
CA HIS A 65 -3.87 -5.46 2.85
C HIS A 65 -5.04 -4.54 3.17
N THR A 66 -5.93 -4.98 4.04
CA THR A 66 -7.08 -4.20 4.52
C THR A 66 -7.33 -4.41 6.01
N TRP A 67 -8.19 -3.60 6.58
CA TRP A 67 -8.53 -3.60 7.99
C TRP A 67 -9.95 -4.11 8.23
N LYS A 68 -10.12 -4.89 9.30
CA LYS A 68 -11.39 -5.15 9.93
C LYS A 68 -11.63 -4.06 10.99
N THR A 69 -12.76 -3.39 10.92
CA THR A 69 -13.16 -2.33 11.85
C THR A 69 -14.39 -2.76 12.63
N LYS A 70 -14.49 -2.44 13.94
CA LYS A 70 -15.64 -2.80 14.78
C LYS A 70 -16.90 -2.03 14.39
N ASP A 71 -16.78 -0.73 14.15
CA ASP A 71 -17.89 0.20 14.04
C ASP A 71 -18.21 0.64 12.60
N GLY A 72 -17.63 -0.04 11.60
CA GLY A 72 -17.71 0.41 10.21
C GLY A 72 -16.93 1.71 10.00
N THR A 73 -17.08 2.30 8.81
CA THR A 73 -16.38 3.56 8.49
C THR A 73 -17.19 4.76 8.84
N GLN A 74 -16.72 5.61 9.74
CA GLN A 74 -17.19 6.99 9.84
C GLN A 74 -16.45 7.87 8.85
N ASN A 75 -17.18 8.44 7.90
CA ASN A 75 -16.63 9.50 7.09
C ASN A 75 -16.76 10.82 7.86
N ILE A 76 -15.61 11.37 8.28
CA ILE A 76 -15.56 12.64 9.02
C ILE A 76 -16.07 13.84 8.23
N TRP A 77 -16.07 13.76 6.91
CA TRP A 77 -16.50 14.82 6.00
C TRP A 77 -17.97 14.73 5.61
N GLU A 78 -18.60 13.58 5.85
CA GLU A 78 -20.00 13.33 5.53
C GLU A 78 -20.74 12.98 6.81
N LYS A 79 -21.91 13.57 7.03
CA LYS A 79 -22.82 13.21 8.12
C LYS A 79 -23.52 11.88 7.84
N VAL A 80 -22.78 10.90 7.31
CA VAL A 80 -23.33 9.62 6.89
C VAL A 80 -23.29 8.62 8.03
N ILE A 81 -24.35 7.84 8.16
CA ILE A 81 -24.45 6.72 9.10
C ILE A 81 -23.31 5.74 8.82
N PRO A 82 -22.62 5.22 9.86
CA PRO A 82 -21.57 4.23 9.67
C PRO A 82 -22.08 3.06 8.84
N GLN A 83 -21.45 2.81 7.70
CA GLN A 83 -21.82 1.68 6.85
C GLN A 83 -21.01 0.46 7.23
N LYS A 84 -21.69 -0.68 7.32
CA LYS A 84 -21.02 -1.97 7.52
C LYS A 84 -20.20 -2.31 6.28
N ILE A 85 -18.91 -2.56 6.47
CA ILE A 85 -18.03 -3.00 5.39
C ILE A 85 -18.33 -4.46 5.05
N ASP A 86 -18.51 -4.74 3.77
CA ASP A 86 -18.49 -6.10 3.25
C ASP A 86 -17.02 -6.51 3.02
N TYR A 87 -16.47 -7.28 3.95
CA TYR A 87 -15.07 -7.73 3.89
C TYR A 87 -14.80 -8.73 2.77
N GLU A 88 -15.81 -9.22 2.06
CA GLU A 88 -15.66 -10.13 0.92
C GLU A 88 -15.48 -9.39 -0.42
N GLU A 89 -15.68 -8.06 -0.45
CA GLU A 89 -15.54 -7.27 -1.69
C GLU A 89 -14.14 -7.34 -2.31
N TYR A 90 -13.09 -7.63 -1.53
CA TYR A 90 -11.74 -7.80 -2.06
C TYR A 90 -11.67 -8.87 -3.15
N LYS A 91 -12.57 -9.88 -3.12
CA LYS A 91 -12.62 -10.97 -4.10
C LYS A 91 -12.87 -10.47 -5.52
N LEU A 92 -13.50 -9.32 -5.68
CA LEU A 92 -13.70 -8.70 -6.99
C LEU A 92 -12.37 -8.32 -7.65
N LEU A 93 -11.39 -7.85 -6.86
CA LEU A 93 -10.04 -7.52 -7.34
C LEU A 93 -9.14 -8.76 -7.46
N SER A 94 -9.58 -9.92 -6.94
CA SER A 94 -8.88 -11.21 -7.02
C SER A 94 -7.39 -11.13 -6.71
N PRO A 95 -6.97 -10.57 -5.55
CA PRO A 95 -5.56 -10.41 -5.24
C PRO A 95 -4.86 -11.78 -5.10
N ASP A 96 -3.63 -11.90 -5.63
CA ASP A 96 -2.79 -13.10 -5.47
C ASP A 96 -2.39 -13.32 -4.01
N PHE A 97 -2.25 -12.23 -3.25
CA PHE A 97 -1.95 -12.23 -1.82
C PHE A 97 -2.89 -11.27 -1.09
N TYR A 98 -3.47 -11.75 -0.01
CA TYR A 98 -4.45 -11.00 0.77
C TYR A 98 -4.20 -11.15 2.27
N ALA A 99 -4.29 -10.04 3.00
CA ALA A 99 -4.29 -10.01 4.46
C ALA A 99 -5.36 -9.06 4.99
N LEU A 100 -6.04 -9.50 6.04
CA LEU A 100 -7.06 -8.75 6.78
C LEU A 100 -6.68 -8.77 8.26
N ASP A 101 -6.33 -7.61 8.79
CA ASP A 101 -5.94 -7.45 10.19
C ASP A 101 -6.97 -6.60 10.96
N ASP A 102 -6.98 -6.68 12.28
CA ASP A 102 -7.87 -5.91 13.13
C ASP A 102 -7.30 -4.48 13.32
N GLU A 103 -8.09 -3.46 12.96
CA GLU A 103 -7.68 -2.05 13.06
C GLU A 103 -7.53 -1.60 14.50
N ASP A 104 -8.45 -2.04 15.38
CA ASP A 104 -8.45 -1.63 16.79
C ASP A 104 -7.26 -2.26 17.54
N GLU A 105 -6.96 -3.55 17.31
CA GLU A 105 -5.77 -4.20 17.88
C GLU A 105 -4.48 -3.49 17.44
N PHE A 106 -4.40 -3.07 16.17
CA PHE A 106 -3.26 -2.30 15.70
C PHE A 106 -3.18 -0.95 16.41
N LEU A 107 -4.27 -0.18 16.47
CA LEU A 107 -4.29 1.14 17.10
C LEU A 107 -4.00 1.07 18.61
N GLU A 108 -4.43 0.03 19.31
CA GLU A 108 -4.06 -0.22 20.73
C GLU A 108 -2.55 -0.41 20.91
N SER A 109 -1.86 -0.94 19.90
CA SER A 109 -0.40 -1.13 19.91
C SER A 109 0.38 0.17 19.62
N VAL A 110 -0.27 1.20 19.09
CA VAL A 110 0.37 2.45 18.67
C VAL A 110 0.42 3.44 19.83
N ASN A 111 1.61 3.95 20.13
CA ASN A 111 1.73 5.09 21.04
C ASN A 111 1.35 6.39 20.29
N MET A 112 0.07 6.76 20.40
CA MET A 112 -0.49 7.92 19.72
C MET A 112 0.09 9.26 20.19
N ASP A 113 0.69 9.34 21.38
CA ASP A 113 1.37 10.54 21.87
C ASP A 113 2.56 10.95 20.97
N ASN A 114 3.09 10.03 20.16
CA ASN A 114 4.11 10.32 19.17
C ASN A 114 3.62 11.16 17.98
N TYR A 115 2.31 11.25 17.78
CA TYR A 115 1.73 11.83 16.57
C TYR A 115 0.95 13.11 16.82
N PHE A 116 0.45 13.36 18.06
CA PHE A 116 -0.23 14.60 18.42
C PHE A 116 -0.18 14.89 19.92
N TYR A 117 -0.60 16.09 20.30
CA TYR A 117 -0.64 16.52 21.68
C TYR A 117 -1.95 16.08 22.37
N LYS A 118 -1.89 15.82 23.67
CA LYS A 118 -3.02 15.28 24.48
C LYS A 118 -4.25 16.18 24.52
N ASP A 119 -4.07 17.49 24.41
CA ASP A 119 -5.14 18.48 24.47
C ASP A 119 -6.05 18.53 23.22
N VAL A 120 -5.63 17.93 22.11
CA VAL A 120 -6.41 17.87 20.86
C VAL A 120 -7.19 16.57 20.65
N TRP A 121 -7.13 15.64 21.59
CA TRP A 121 -7.75 14.31 21.45
C TRP A 121 -9.28 14.29 21.30
N ALA A 122 -9.97 15.28 21.83
CA ALA A 122 -11.42 15.23 21.96
C ALA A 122 -12.20 15.61 20.69
N THR A 123 -11.53 16.06 19.64
CA THR A 123 -12.17 16.63 18.44
C THR A 123 -11.91 15.81 17.18
N ILE A 124 -12.81 15.90 16.20
CA ILE A 124 -12.73 15.25 14.89
C ILE A 124 -12.49 16.32 13.82
N GLY A 125 -11.61 16.08 12.85
CA GLY A 125 -11.34 16.98 11.74
C GLY A 125 -10.07 17.81 11.90
N HIS A 126 -10.11 19.09 11.50
CA HIS A 126 -8.98 20.00 11.62
C HIS A 126 -9.07 20.87 12.87
N SER A 127 -7.93 21.15 13.51
CA SER A 127 -7.84 22.18 14.55
C SER A 127 -7.95 23.59 13.93
N LYS A 128 -8.11 24.62 14.78
CA LYS A 128 -8.07 26.02 14.34
C LYS A 128 -6.76 26.42 13.68
N SER A 129 -5.66 25.73 14.00
CA SER A 129 -4.35 25.89 13.37
C SER A 129 -4.21 25.15 12.02
N GLY A 130 -5.24 24.42 11.59
CA GLY A 130 -5.23 23.58 10.39
C GLY A 130 -4.46 22.26 10.56
N GLU A 131 -4.14 21.86 11.78
CA GLU A 131 -3.58 20.54 12.07
C GLU A 131 -4.66 19.45 11.99
N TRP A 132 -4.25 18.27 11.58
CA TRP A 132 -5.13 17.10 11.63
C TRP A 132 -5.37 16.68 13.08
N LEU A 133 -6.64 16.42 13.38
CA LEU A 133 -7.06 15.96 14.69
C LEU A 133 -7.02 14.43 14.80
N PRO A 134 -7.15 13.87 16.01
CA PRO A 134 -6.86 12.47 16.30
C PRO A 134 -7.44 11.47 15.29
N LYS A 135 -8.71 11.60 14.92
CA LYS A 135 -9.35 10.63 14.00
C LYS A 135 -8.72 10.64 12.60
N LEU A 136 -8.36 11.81 12.05
CA LEU A 136 -7.68 11.89 10.75
C LEU A 136 -6.28 11.29 10.82
N ILE A 137 -5.57 11.54 11.92
CA ILE A 137 -4.23 11.01 12.13
C ILE A 137 -4.30 9.48 12.30
N SER A 138 -5.23 8.95 13.09
CA SER A 138 -5.41 7.50 13.23
C SER A 138 -5.70 6.84 11.89
N ASN A 139 -6.63 7.39 11.10
CA ASN A 139 -6.94 6.88 9.77
C ASN A 139 -5.70 6.91 8.84
N TYR A 140 -4.88 7.96 8.95
CA TYR A 140 -3.66 8.08 8.15
C TYR A 140 -2.60 7.06 8.58
N ILE A 141 -2.44 6.84 9.88
CA ILE A 141 -1.54 5.81 10.43
C ILE A 141 -1.97 4.42 9.94
N CYS A 142 -3.27 4.09 10.04
CA CYS A 142 -3.80 2.83 9.53
C CYS A 142 -3.57 2.69 8.01
N MET A 143 -3.71 3.76 7.24
CA MET A 143 -3.44 3.77 5.80
C MET A 143 -1.96 3.47 5.51
N LEU A 144 -1.04 4.13 6.21
CA LEU A 144 0.41 3.93 6.03
C LEU A 144 0.85 2.52 6.47
N GLU A 145 0.30 2.03 7.58
CA GLU A 145 0.58 0.66 8.04
C GLU A 145 0.04 -0.37 7.05
N SER A 146 -1.16 -0.14 6.49
CA SER A 146 -1.70 -1.01 5.44
C SER A 146 -0.79 -1.05 4.21
N GLN A 147 -0.20 0.08 3.79
CA GLN A 147 0.80 0.11 2.72
C GLN A 147 2.04 -0.70 3.09
N LYS A 148 2.53 -0.56 4.32
CA LYS A 148 3.70 -1.30 4.81
C LYS A 148 3.46 -2.81 4.80
N ARG A 149 2.30 -3.27 5.30
CA ARG A 149 1.94 -4.69 5.31
C ARG A 149 1.78 -5.25 3.90
N GLY A 150 1.12 -4.50 3.01
CA GLY A 150 1.04 -4.84 1.59
C GLY A 150 2.42 -4.96 0.94
N PHE A 151 3.31 -4.02 1.23
CA PHE A 151 4.68 -4.06 0.72
C PHE A 151 5.52 -5.21 1.32
N HIS A 152 5.27 -5.61 2.57
CA HIS A 152 5.94 -6.77 3.16
C HIS A 152 5.60 -8.06 2.41
N MET A 153 4.37 -8.25 1.93
CA MET A 153 4.03 -9.40 1.08
C MET A 153 4.82 -9.40 -0.23
N VAL A 154 5.06 -8.24 -0.84
CA VAL A 154 5.93 -8.12 -2.03
C VAL A 154 7.37 -8.52 -1.68
N ARG A 155 7.91 -8.03 -0.56
CA ARG A 155 9.25 -8.39 -0.09
C ARG A 155 9.40 -9.89 0.15
N ASP A 156 8.38 -10.54 0.70
CA ASP A 156 8.38 -11.99 0.92
C ASP A 156 8.46 -12.76 -0.41
N CYS A 157 7.81 -12.27 -1.46
CA CYS A 157 7.96 -12.83 -2.80
C CYS A 157 9.38 -12.62 -3.34
N VAL A 158 9.96 -11.42 -3.16
CA VAL A 158 11.35 -11.14 -3.58
C VAL A 158 12.35 -12.01 -2.83
N MET A 159 12.18 -12.22 -1.53
CA MET A 159 13.02 -13.15 -0.75
C MET A 159 12.91 -14.61 -1.23
N LYS A 160 11.80 -14.97 -1.88
CA LYS A 160 11.59 -16.28 -2.50
C LYS A 160 12.10 -16.36 -3.94
N GLY A 161 12.64 -15.26 -4.47
CA GLY A 161 13.29 -15.19 -5.79
C GLY A 161 12.52 -14.44 -6.86
N ASP A 162 11.28 -13.99 -6.62
CA ASP A 162 10.53 -13.15 -7.56
C ASP A 162 11.21 -11.77 -7.72
N LYS A 163 11.04 -11.16 -8.90
CA LYS A 163 11.50 -9.81 -9.18
C LYS A 163 10.37 -8.96 -9.71
N PHE A 164 10.34 -7.70 -9.31
CA PHE A 164 9.39 -6.69 -9.78
C PHE A 164 10.14 -5.46 -10.26
N LYS A 165 9.84 -4.99 -11.49
CA LYS A 165 10.41 -3.75 -12.00
C LYS A 165 9.79 -2.55 -11.30
N PHE A 166 8.47 -2.54 -11.19
CA PHE A 166 7.69 -1.48 -10.56
C PHE A 166 6.84 -2.01 -9.41
N VAL A 167 6.60 -1.14 -8.44
CA VAL A 167 5.61 -1.33 -7.37
C VAL A 167 4.60 -0.20 -7.46
N MET A 168 3.33 -0.55 -7.62
CA MET A 168 2.20 0.37 -7.65
C MET A 168 1.47 0.31 -6.32
N PHE A 169 1.33 1.44 -5.66
CA PHE A 169 0.44 1.61 -4.50
C PHE A 169 -0.83 2.29 -4.97
N ILE A 170 -1.98 1.67 -4.70
CA ILE A 170 -3.27 2.15 -5.17
C ILE A 170 -4.35 1.89 -4.12
N ARG A 171 -5.20 2.89 -3.86
CA ARG A 171 -6.36 2.70 -2.99
C ARG A 171 -7.47 1.96 -3.72
N PRO A 172 -8.16 1.02 -3.04
CA PRO A 172 -9.26 0.27 -3.67
C PRO A 172 -10.54 1.10 -3.81
N ASP A 173 -10.67 2.23 -3.08
CA ASP A 173 -11.84 3.10 -3.06
C ASP A 173 -11.76 4.29 -4.03
N ILE A 174 -10.97 4.19 -5.09
CA ILE A 174 -10.91 5.20 -6.17
C ILE A 174 -11.61 4.68 -7.44
N THR A 175 -12.40 5.55 -8.07
CA THR A 175 -12.93 5.32 -9.43
C THR A 175 -11.99 5.99 -10.43
N ILE A 176 -11.38 5.20 -11.31
CA ILE A 176 -10.40 5.64 -12.30
C ILE A 176 -11.14 6.03 -13.59
N HIS A 177 -10.85 7.21 -14.13
CA HIS A 177 -11.58 7.80 -15.24
C HIS A 177 -10.91 7.65 -16.61
N ASN A 178 -9.57 7.49 -16.65
CA ASN A 178 -8.80 7.27 -17.87
C ASN A 178 -7.81 6.13 -17.71
N ASP A 179 -7.26 5.66 -18.81
CA ASP A 179 -6.34 4.53 -18.83
C ASP A 179 -5.04 4.85 -18.09
N LEU A 180 -4.51 3.86 -17.37
CA LEU A 180 -3.20 3.96 -16.74
C LEU A 180 -2.13 4.23 -17.82
N PRO A 181 -1.36 5.34 -17.71
CA PRO A 181 -0.38 5.70 -18.74
C PRO A 181 0.89 4.85 -18.65
N VAL A 182 0.77 3.55 -18.90
CA VAL A 182 1.86 2.57 -18.75
C VAL A 182 3.09 2.92 -19.60
N ALA A 183 2.90 3.50 -20.79
CA ALA A 183 4.02 3.92 -21.65
C ALA A 183 4.86 5.03 -20.99
N ALA A 184 4.22 6.01 -20.35
CA ALA A 184 4.92 7.08 -19.65
C ALA A 184 5.67 6.56 -18.41
N ILE A 185 5.09 5.57 -17.70
CA ILE A 185 5.68 4.92 -16.54
C ILE A 185 6.91 4.11 -16.95
N THR A 186 6.77 3.24 -17.94
CA THR A 186 7.85 2.33 -18.37
C THR A 186 9.01 3.04 -19.05
N ALA A 187 8.76 4.21 -19.67
CA ALA A 187 9.81 5.05 -20.27
C ALA A 187 10.70 5.75 -19.23
N ASN A 188 10.27 5.88 -17.99
CA ASN A 188 10.97 6.61 -16.93
C ASN A 188 11.11 5.77 -15.64
N PRO A 189 11.81 4.62 -15.66
CA PRO A 189 11.80 3.63 -14.57
C PRO A 189 12.41 4.13 -13.26
N ASP A 190 13.22 5.17 -13.30
CA ASP A 190 13.91 5.72 -12.11
C ASP A 190 13.13 6.87 -11.46
N MET A 191 11.93 7.18 -11.97
CA MET A 191 11.09 8.23 -11.42
C MET A 191 9.95 7.69 -10.56
N VAL A 192 9.55 8.49 -9.59
CA VAL A 192 8.31 8.29 -8.83
C VAL A 192 7.17 8.86 -9.65
N HIS A 193 6.24 8.02 -10.09
CA HIS A 193 5.09 8.44 -10.89
C HIS A 193 3.89 8.69 -9.97
N ILE A 194 3.34 9.87 -10.06
CA ILE A 194 2.18 10.33 -9.29
C ILE A 194 1.17 11.00 -10.22
N PRO A 195 -0.13 10.94 -9.90
CA PRO A 195 -1.14 11.69 -10.64
C PRO A 195 -0.87 13.20 -10.59
N ASN A 196 -1.22 13.92 -11.66
CA ASN A 196 -1.03 15.37 -11.79
C ASN A 196 -2.09 16.21 -11.05
N HIS A 197 -2.78 15.63 -10.06
CA HIS A 197 -3.83 16.28 -9.27
C HIS A 197 -3.82 15.86 -7.80
N SER A 198 -4.65 16.53 -6.98
CA SER A 198 -4.82 16.25 -5.54
C SER A 198 -3.53 16.36 -4.72
N HIS A 199 -2.68 17.31 -5.07
CA HIS A 199 -1.41 17.54 -4.37
C HIS A 199 -1.58 18.34 -3.07
N TYR A 200 -2.64 19.14 -3.00
CA TYR A 200 -2.91 20.05 -1.87
C TYR A 200 -1.64 20.82 -1.45
N GLU A 201 -1.18 20.65 -0.20
CA GLU A 201 0.03 21.30 0.30
C GLU A 201 1.32 20.46 0.07
N GLY A 202 1.25 19.36 -0.67
CA GLY A 202 2.36 18.41 -0.84
C GLY A 202 2.35 17.65 -2.15
N ILE A 203 2.17 16.34 -2.09
CA ILE A 203 2.15 15.41 -3.21
C ILE A 203 1.06 14.37 -2.96
N ASN A 204 0.31 14.05 -4.01
CA ASN A 204 -0.71 12.99 -3.98
C ASN A 204 -0.16 11.71 -3.32
N ASP A 205 -0.88 11.19 -2.32
CA ASP A 205 -0.51 10.03 -1.52
C ASP A 205 -1.40 8.80 -1.73
N GLN A 206 -2.36 8.91 -2.66
CA GLN A 206 -3.42 7.92 -2.88
C GLN A 206 -3.08 6.91 -3.97
N PHE A 207 -2.19 7.33 -4.88
CA PHE A 207 -1.66 6.52 -5.98
C PHE A 207 -0.20 6.86 -6.22
N THR A 208 0.65 5.84 -6.36
CA THR A 208 2.07 6.03 -6.65
C THR A 208 2.62 4.80 -7.38
N VAL A 209 3.45 5.01 -8.40
CA VAL A 209 4.26 3.93 -9.00
C VAL A 209 5.73 4.27 -8.86
N LEU A 210 6.51 3.31 -8.41
CA LEU A 210 7.95 3.44 -8.13
C LEU A 210 8.68 2.20 -8.62
N ASN A 211 10.00 2.29 -8.82
CA ASN A 211 10.81 1.08 -8.90
C ASN A 211 10.91 0.39 -7.52
N TYR A 212 11.39 -0.84 -7.50
CA TYR A 212 11.45 -1.63 -6.28
C TYR A 212 12.30 -0.99 -5.17
N GLU A 213 13.43 -0.37 -5.49
CA GLU A 213 14.31 0.28 -4.51
C GLU A 213 13.63 1.47 -3.84
N GLN A 214 13.00 2.33 -4.63
CA GLN A 214 12.21 3.46 -4.12
C GLN A 214 11.01 2.97 -3.29
N ALA A 215 10.39 1.86 -3.70
CA ALA A 215 9.27 1.26 -2.96
C ALA A 215 9.70 0.71 -1.59
N CYS A 216 10.95 0.26 -1.44
CA CYS A 216 11.51 -0.12 -0.13
C CYS A 216 11.49 1.03 0.89
N ILE A 217 11.59 2.26 0.42
CA ILE A 217 11.50 3.47 1.26
C ILE A 217 10.03 3.88 1.41
N HIS A 218 9.35 4.09 0.29
CA HIS A 218 7.98 4.61 0.26
C HIS A 218 6.97 3.70 0.98
N GLY A 219 7.04 2.39 0.76
CA GLY A 219 6.14 1.41 1.38
C GLY A 219 6.30 1.29 2.90
N ARG A 220 7.44 1.72 3.43
CA ARG A 220 7.74 1.68 4.87
C ARG A 220 7.77 3.06 5.53
N ARG A 221 7.29 4.09 4.84
CA ARG A 221 7.41 5.46 5.34
C ARG A 221 6.72 5.72 6.69
N ILE A 222 5.79 4.87 7.12
CA ILE A 222 5.21 4.96 8.47
C ILE A 222 6.29 4.95 9.57
N ASP A 223 7.39 4.27 9.36
CA ASP A 223 8.49 4.14 10.33
C ASP A 223 9.14 5.50 10.68
N GLU A 224 8.97 6.49 9.79
CA GLU A 224 9.53 7.83 9.97
C GLU A 224 8.49 8.91 10.34
N LEU A 225 7.21 8.54 10.42
CA LEU A 225 6.14 9.52 10.63
C LEU A 225 6.24 10.23 11.98
N ALA A 226 6.61 9.51 13.05
CA ALA A 226 6.80 10.10 14.38
C ALA A 226 7.93 11.10 14.40
N GLU A 227 9.05 10.81 13.73
CA GLU A 227 10.18 11.72 13.61
C GLU A 227 9.84 12.94 12.76
N PHE A 228 9.11 12.75 11.66
CA PHE A 228 8.57 13.86 10.89
C PHE A 228 7.69 14.77 11.75
N ARG A 229 6.77 14.23 12.54
CA ARG A 229 5.90 14.99 13.44
C ARG A 229 6.71 15.83 14.44
N LYS A 230 7.74 15.23 15.02
CA LYS A 230 8.61 15.87 16.02
C LYS A 230 9.34 17.09 15.46
N HIS A 231 9.83 17.01 14.22
CA HIS A 231 10.66 18.06 13.64
C HIS A 231 9.90 19.02 12.71
N ASN A 232 8.82 18.58 12.09
CA ASN A 232 8.10 19.36 11.08
C ASN A 232 6.69 19.81 11.51
N GLY A 233 6.25 19.43 12.72
CA GLY A 233 4.97 19.84 13.27
C GLY A 233 3.78 19.08 12.69
N ARG A 234 2.98 19.69 11.84
CA ARG A 234 1.70 19.14 11.39
C ARG A 234 1.84 17.88 10.53
N ILE A 235 1.08 16.83 10.86
CA ILE A 235 0.88 15.68 9.99
C ILE A 235 -0.23 16.03 8.99
N VAL A 236 0.13 16.10 7.72
CA VAL A 236 -0.76 16.19 6.56
C VAL A 236 -0.21 15.20 5.54
N ALA A 237 -1.06 14.34 5.00
CA ALA A 237 -0.65 13.19 4.19
C ALA A 237 0.23 13.59 3.00
N GLU A 238 -0.21 14.57 2.23
CA GLU A 238 0.48 15.04 1.04
C GLU A 238 1.82 15.73 1.38
N LYS A 239 1.88 16.48 2.49
CA LYS A 239 3.14 17.08 2.99
C LYS A 239 4.14 16.00 3.39
N TYR A 240 3.67 14.98 4.09
CA TYR A 240 4.53 13.89 4.50
C TYR A 240 5.02 13.08 3.30
N CYS A 241 4.15 12.81 2.34
CA CYS A 241 4.55 12.15 1.10
C CYS A 241 5.67 12.93 0.39
N LYS A 242 5.50 14.27 0.24
CA LYS A 242 6.52 15.16 -0.32
C LYS A 242 7.83 15.12 0.46
N PHE A 243 7.74 15.15 1.79
CA PHE A 243 8.92 15.10 2.66
C PHE A 243 9.75 13.83 2.40
N ILE A 244 9.11 12.66 2.35
CA ILE A 244 9.80 11.39 2.09
C ILE A 244 10.48 11.41 0.71
N ILE A 245 9.77 11.78 -0.34
CA ILE A 245 10.31 11.82 -1.70
C ILE A 245 11.51 12.76 -1.77
N THR A 246 11.41 13.96 -1.15
CA THR A 246 12.48 14.96 -1.14
C THR A 246 13.69 14.51 -0.29
N LYS A 247 13.43 13.96 0.91
CA LYS A 247 14.46 13.48 1.83
C LYS A 247 15.39 12.44 1.19
N TYR A 248 14.80 11.55 0.38
CA TYR A 248 15.54 10.49 -0.28
C TYR A 248 15.96 10.82 -1.72
N GLY A 249 15.83 12.10 -2.14
CA GLY A 249 16.30 12.57 -3.44
C GLY A 249 15.60 11.92 -4.63
N MET A 250 14.38 11.39 -4.45
CA MET A 250 13.64 10.75 -5.52
C MET A 250 13.13 11.79 -6.52
N LYS A 251 13.31 11.51 -7.80
CA LYS A 251 12.78 12.35 -8.88
C LYS A 251 11.34 11.98 -9.16
N MET A 252 10.49 12.99 -9.40
CA MET A 252 9.06 12.79 -9.69
C MET A 252 8.75 12.97 -11.16
N ASN A 253 7.75 12.20 -11.62
CA ASN A 253 7.10 12.36 -12.90
C ASN A 253 5.58 12.40 -12.68
N GLU A 254 4.96 13.53 -12.99
CA GLU A 254 3.51 13.65 -12.96
C GLU A 254 2.92 12.95 -14.18
N ILE A 255 1.95 12.07 -13.93
CA ILE A 255 1.25 11.31 -14.97
C ILE A 255 -0.21 11.75 -15.05
N ASP A 256 -0.76 11.72 -16.26
CA ASP A 256 -2.19 11.97 -16.46
C ASP A 256 -3.00 10.72 -16.09
N LEU A 257 -3.28 10.58 -14.82
CA LEU A 257 -4.18 9.57 -14.27
C LEU A 257 -5.26 10.29 -13.47
N GLN A 258 -6.49 10.28 -13.98
CA GLN A 258 -7.63 10.95 -13.35
C GLN A 258 -8.48 9.96 -12.58
N TYR A 259 -8.79 10.27 -11.34
CA TYR A 259 -9.68 9.47 -10.49
C TYR A 259 -10.42 10.32 -9.46
N THR A 260 -11.44 9.75 -8.86
CA THR A 260 -12.16 10.30 -7.71
C THR A 260 -12.26 9.26 -6.60
N ILE A 261 -12.25 9.71 -5.33
CA ILE A 261 -12.52 8.83 -4.20
C ILE A 261 -14.00 8.53 -4.17
N THR A 262 -14.36 7.25 -4.23
CA THR A 262 -15.73 6.76 -4.17
C THR A 262 -16.04 6.29 -2.76
N ARG A 263 -17.09 6.81 -2.19
CA ARG A 263 -17.55 6.47 -0.85
C ARG A 263 -18.99 5.98 -0.92
N PRO A 264 -19.35 4.89 -0.19
CA PRO A 264 -20.70 4.36 -0.19
C PRO A 264 -21.69 5.32 0.49
#